data_2b599beacfb9b52024f2d4937b64c485
#
_entry.id   2b599beacfb9b52024f2d4937b64c485
#
_cell.length_a   1.000
_cell.length_b   1.000
_cell.length_c   1.000
_cell.angle_alpha   90.00
_cell.angle_beta   90.00
_cell.angle_gamma   90.00
#
_symmetry.space_group_name_H-M   'P 1'
#
loop_
_entity.id
_entity.type
_entity.pdbx_description
1 polymer ?
#
loop_
_entity_poly.entity_id
_entity_poly.type
_entity_poly.pdbx_seq_one_letter_code
_entity_poly.pdbx_strand_id
1 'polypeptide(L)'
;LLFDELPRSHFHDQAEMLSEALGMRHVEYFPQHRFRQGGYGNCILSRWPLSNVHHLDLTIGTRKKRGALQARTRVRFGQQSRTVILTNLHLGLAGTERGSQLERFLGSDPFKGLHRRTPIVLAGDLNDLWGTLGPRFLMPVGFSRAGPLTRTFPAWVPIRPLDGIFVRGDLRVRRCEPPLETVAKRASDHLPLVAELDHAMDGP
;
A
#
# COMPACT_ATOMS: atom_id res chain seq x y z
N LEU A 1 2.72 -7.94 -0.66
CA LEU A 1 3.46 -8.78 0.29
C LEU A 1 4.86 -9.06 -0.24
N LEU A 2 5.86 -8.93 0.62
CA LEU A 2 7.20 -9.43 0.37
C LEU A 2 7.47 -10.65 1.26
N PHE A 3 8.26 -11.56 0.72
CA PHE A 3 8.73 -12.75 1.40
C PHE A 3 10.18 -12.55 1.83
N ASP A 4 10.49 -13.03 3.00
CA ASP A 4 11.77 -12.91 3.65
C ASP A 4 12.27 -14.32 3.96
N GLU A 5 13.41 -14.69 3.38
CA GLU A 5 14.11 -15.97 3.59
C GLU A 5 13.23 -17.24 3.49
N LEU A 6 12.20 -17.25 2.66
CA LEU A 6 11.34 -18.41 2.45
C LEU A 6 11.75 -19.20 1.18
N PRO A 7 11.46 -20.51 1.11
CA PRO A 7 11.67 -21.29 -0.11
C PRO A 7 10.99 -20.67 -1.34
N ARG A 8 9.84 -20.02 -1.13
CA ARG A 8 9.07 -19.33 -2.17
C ARG A 8 9.80 -18.10 -2.74
N SER A 9 10.70 -17.49 -1.98
CA SER A 9 11.58 -16.40 -2.42
C SER A 9 13.01 -16.88 -2.71
N HIS A 10 13.21 -18.17 -2.89
CA HIS A 10 14.55 -18.78 -3.00
C HIS A 10 15.48 -18.39 -1.83
N PHE A 11 14.92 -18.24 -0.63
CA PHE A 11 15.61 -17.79 0.59
C PHE A 11 16.23 -16.40 0.51
N HIS A 12 15.77 -15.55 -0.44
CA HIS A 12 16.22 -14.18 -0.53
C HIS A 12 15.39 -13.26 0.37
N ASP A 13 16.04 -12.22 0.91
CA ASP A 13 15.36 -11.03 1.42
C ASP A 13 14.90 -10.18 0.25
N GLN A 14 13.60 -10.27 -0.07
CA GLN A 14 13.04 -9.53 -1.19
C GLN A 14 13.02 -8.01 -0.96
N ALA A 15 12.96 -7.55 0.30
CA ALA A 15 12.96 -6.12 0.61
C ALA A 15 14.34 -5.52 0.32
N GLU A 16 15.42 -6.20 0.73
CA GLU A 16 16.79 -5.79 0.45
C GLU A 16 17.08 -5.82 -1.06
N MET A 17 16.78 -6.93 -1.74
CA MET A 17 16.99 -7.05 -3.19
C MET A 17 16.28 -5.96 -3.99
N LEU A 18 15.03 -5.63 -3.65
CA LEU A 18 14.30 -4.57 -4.33
C LEU A 18 14.85 -3.19 -4.00
N SER A 19 15.29 -2.96 -2.76
CA SER A 19 15.96 -1.73 -2.34
C SER A 19 17.20 -1.45 -3.19
N GLU A 20 18.07 -2.44 -3.34
CA GLU A 20 19.28 -2.34 -4.14
C GLU A 20 18.97 -2.14 -5.62
N ALA A 21 18.12 -3.00 -6.20
CA ALA A 21 17.76 -2.95 -7.62
C ALA A 21 17.11 -1.63 -8.04
N LEU A 22 16.32 -1.01 -7.15
CA LEU A 22 15.60 0.24 -7.40
C LEU A 22 16.36 1.49 -6.91
N GLY A 23 17.47 1.33 -6.22
CA GLY A 23 18.20 2.44 -5.58
C GLY A 23 17.38 3.15 -4.50
N MET A 24 16.43 2.45 -3.87
CA MET A 24 15.56 2.97 -2.80
C MET A 24 16.14 2.59 -1.45
N ARG A 25 17.03 3.44 -0.90
CA ARG A 25 17.84 3.13 0.28
C ARG A 25 17.11 3.13 1.62
N HIS A 26 15.88 3.63 1.65
CA HIS A 26 15.08 3.68 2.88
C HIS A 26 14.02 2.59 2.81
N VAL A 27 14.12 1.63 3.69
CA VAL A 27 13.30 0.41 3.73
C VAL A 27 12.66 0.29 5.10
N GLU A 28 11.35 0.14 5.11
CA GLU A 28 10.60 -0.27 6.29
C GLU A 28 9.87 -1.57 5.98
N TYR A 29 10.11 -2.58 6.78
CA TYR A 29 9.49 -3.89 6.65
C TYR A 29 8.70 -4.25 7.91
N PHE A 30 7.44 -4.60 7.74
CA PHE A 30 6.57 -5.05 8.81
C PHE A 30 6.24 -6.53 8.64
N PRO A 31 6.93 -7.46 9.34
CA PRO A 31 6.63 -8.87 9.31
C PRO A 31 5.26 -9.13 9.94
N GLN A 32 4.33 -9.64 9.16
CA GLN A 32 2.99 -10.02 9.63
C GLN A 32 2.96 -11.46 10.12
N HIS A 33 3.77 -12.32 9.52
CA HIS A 33 3.90 -13.70 9.94
C HIS A 33 5.35 -14.13 9.86
N ARG A 34 5.83 -14.74 10.95
CA ARG A 34 7.14 -15.37 11.01
C ARG A 34 6.94 -16.88 11.08
N PHE A 35 7.67 -17.61 10.26
CA PHE A 35 7.80 -19.04 10.30
C PHE A 35 9.04 -19.40 11.12
N ARG A 36 9.32 -20.70 11.22
CA ARG A 36 10.57 -21.18 11.84
C ARG A 36 11.80 -20.63 11.09
N GLN A 37 11.68 -20.44 9.78
CA GLN A 37 12.67 -19.80 8.93
C GLN A 37 11.93 -18.79 8.07
N GLY A 38 12.38 -17.53 8.10
CA GLY A 38 11.82 -16.44 7.32
C GLY A 38 10.41 -16.00 7.69
N GLY A 39 9.77 -15.25 6.79
CA GLY A 39 8.45 -14.71 7.01
C GLY A 39 7.84 -14.03 5.78
N TYR A 40 6.74 -13.34 5.99
CA TYR A 40 6.18 -12.42 5.01
C TYR A 40 5.55 -11.20 5.68
N GLY A 41 5.54 -10.09 4.97
CA GLY A 41 5.01 -8.84 5.52
C GLY A 41 4.77 -7.74 4.50
N ASN A 42 4.37 -6.59 5.02
CA ASN A 42 4.27 -5.36 4.26
C ASN A 42 5.60 -4.64 4.24
N CYS A 43 5.90 -3.95 3.14
CA CYS A 43 7.13 -3.18 2.99
C CYS A 43 6.84 -1.83 2.33
N ILE A 44 7.59 -0.81 2.73
CA ILE A 44 7.68 0.48 2.05
C ILE A 44 9.14 0.71 1.70
N LEU A 45 9.41 0.93 0.41
CA LEU A 45 10.69 1.34 -0.11
C LEU A 45 10.61 2.80 -0.54
N SER A 46 11.63 3.61 -0.23
CA SER A 46 11.63 5.02 -0.55
C SER A 46 13.01 5.54 -0.95
N ARG A 47 13.04 6.51 -1.86
CA ARG A 47 14.24 7.31 -2.17
C ARG A 47 14.52 8.35 -1.08
N TRP A 48 13.51 8.72 -0.30
CA TRP A 48 13.60 9.72 0.76
C TRP A 48 13.50 9.06 2.12
N PRO A 49 14.09 9.66 3.16
CA PRO A 49 14.01 9.13 4.52
C PRO A 49 12.59 8.86 4.97
N LEU A 50 12.39 7.72 5.60
CA LEU A 50 11.16 7.34 6.28
C LEU A 50 11.24 7.71 7.76
N SER A 51 10.15 8.19 8.32
CA SER A 51 10.04 8.60 9.72
C SER A 51 8.65 8.32 10.28
N ASN A 52 8.46 8.40 11.58
CA ASN A 52 7.18 8.15 12.27
C ASN A 52 6.52 6.87 11.76
N VAL A 53 7.28 5.78 11.83
CA VAL A 53 6.86 4.45 11.35
C VAL A 53 5.90 3.83 12.37
N HIS A 54 4.77 3.34 11.89
CA HIS A 54 3.77 2.65 12.70
C HIS A 54 3.44 1.29 12.07
N HIS A 55 3.53 0.26 12.90
CA HIS A 55 3.14 -1.10 12.57
C HIS A 55 1.79 -1.39 13.23
N LEU A 56 0.72 -1.44 12.43
CA LEU A 56 -0.64 -1.64 12.91
C LEU A 56 -1.08 -3.08 12.69
N ASP A 57 -1.37 -3.79 13.78
CA ASP A 57 -1.98 -5.12 13.69
C ASP A 57 -3.49 -4.98 13.39
N LEU A 58 -3.88 -5.45 12.22
CA LEU A 58 -5.26 -5.49 11.74
C LEU A 58 -5.89 -6.88 11.87
N THR A 59 -5.26 -7.80 12.57
CA THR A 59 -5.75 -9.17 12.74
C THR A 59 -7.09 -9.19 13.48
N ILE A 60 -8.09 -9.87 12.94
CA ILE A 60 -9.41 -10.02 13.54
C ILE A 60 -9.56 -11.43 14.15
N GLY A 61 -9.68 -11.49 15.46
CA GLY A 61 -9.83 -12.75 16.21
C GLY A 61 -8.68 -13.72 15.92
N THR A 62 -9.00 -14.96 15.60
CA THR A 62 -8.04 -16.04 15.31
C THR A 62 -7.70 -16.16 13.82
N ARG A 63 -8.09 -15.18 13.00
CA ARG A 63 -7.84 -15.19 11.55
C ARG A 63 -6.37 -14.99 11.23
N LYS A 64 -6.06 -15.13 9.93
CA LYS A 64 -4.72 -14.94 9.40
C LYS A 64 -4.20 -13.54 9.75
N LYS A 65 -2.95 -13.45 10.18
CA LYS A 65 -2.31 -12.17 10.50
C LYS A 65 -2.38 -11.20 9.34
N ARG A 66 -2.83 -9.99 9.63
CA ARG A 66 -2.95 -8.87 8.69
C ARG A 66 -2.48 -7.58 9.36
N GLY A 67 -2.00 -6.64 8.57
CA GLY A 67 -1.51 -5.39 9.13
C GLY A 67 -1.43 -4.26 8.12
N ALA A 68 -1.21 -3.06 8.65
CA ALA A 68 -0.85 -1.88 7.88
C ALA A 68 0.49 -1.35 8.37
N LEU A 69 1.36 -1.01 7.42
CA LEU A 69 2.60 -0.29 7.65
C LEU A 69 2.39 1.15 7.22
N GLN A 70 2.58 2.09 8.14
CA GLN A 70 2.49 3.51 7.85
C GLN A 70 3.82 4.20 8.15
N ALA A 71 4.25 5.10 7.28
CA ALA A 71 5.45 5.91 7.46
C ALA A 71 5.25 7.31 6.88
N ARG A 72 5.99 8.29 7.37
CA ARG A 72 6.07 9.64 6.80
C ARG A 72 7.33 9.78 5.98
N THR A 73 7.22 10.48 4.86
CA THR A 73 8.38 10.87 4.06
C THR A 73 8.21 12.29 3.53
N ARG A 74 9.32 12.99 3.29
CA ARG A 74 9.32 14.33 2.72
C ARG A 74 9.68 14.26 1.24
N VAL A 75 8.67 14.36 0.40
CA VAL A 75 8.80 14.26 -1.07
C VAL A 75 9.07 15.65 -1.65
N ARG A 76 9.94 15.73 -2.66
CA ARG A 76 10.17 16.95 -3.45
C ARG A 76 9.27 16.96 -4.68
N PHE A 77 8.57 18.07 -4.88
CA PHE A 77 7.77 18.37 -6.07
C PHE A 77 8.35 19.67 -6.69
N GLY A 78 9.26 19.50 -7.65
CA GLY A 78 10.02 20.65 -8.20
C GLY A 78 10.84 21.36 -7.12
N GLN A 79 10.59 22.65 -6.89
CA GLN A 79 11.26 23.46 -5.86
C GLN A 79 10.59 23.34 -4.47
N GLN A 80 9.44 22.73 -4.39
CA GLN A 80 8.71 22.55 -3.14
C GLN A 80 8.93 21.17 -2.54
N SER A 81 8.72 21.05 -1.24
CA SER A 81 8.71 19.76 -0.58
C SER A 81 7.48 19.64 0.33
N ARG A 82 6.91 18.43 0.40
CA ARG A 82 5.74 18.13 1.23
C ARG A 82 5.97 16.84 2.02
N THR A 83 5.46 16.82 3.22
CA THR A 83 5.38 15.58 3.99
C THR A 83 4.17 14.80 3.50
N VAL A 84 4.40 13.58 3.06
CA VAL A 84 3.39 12.63 2.61
C VAL A 84 3.39 11.44 3.57
N ILE A 85 2.22 10.98 3.95
CA ILE A 85 2.06 9.74 4.71
C ILE A 85 1.83 8.61 3.70
N LEU A 86 2.68 7.61 3.78
CA LEU A 86 2.56 6.37 3.01
C LEU A 86 1.96 5.30 3.89
N THR A 87 0.97 4.59 3.38
CA THR A 87 0.37 3.45 4.06
C THR A 87 0.31 2.27 3.12
N ASN A 88 0.94 1.18 3.50
CA ASN A 88 0.82 -0.12 2.81
C ASN A 88 0.02 -1.06 3.69
N LEU A 89 -1.00 -1.70 3.14
CA LEU A 89 -1.83 -2.66 3.87
C LEU A 89 -2.15 -3.90 3.03
N HIS A 90 -2.42 -5.00 3.75
CA HIS A 90 -2.92 -6.23 3.14
C HIS A 90 -4.08 -6.73 3.97
N LEU A 91 -5.28 -6.70 3.40
CA LEU A 91 -6.53 -7.07 4.09
C LEU A 91 -6.85 -8.56 3.97
N GLY A 92 -7.78 -9.02 4.78
CA GLY A 92 -8.27 -10.38 4.80
C GLY A 92 -9.15 -10.75 3.61
N LEU A 93 -9.49 -12.04 3.50
CA LEU A 93 -10.27 -12.56 2.37
C LEU A 93 -11.79 -12.40 2.53
N ALA A 94 -12.29 -12.37 3.76
CA ALA A 94 -13.73 -12.24 4.01
C ALA A 94 -14.18 -10.77 4.02
N GLY A 95 -15.35 -10.47 3.46
CA GLY A 95 -15.88 -9.11 3.35
C GLY A 95 -16.05 -8.41 4.71
N THR A 96 -16.60 -9.12 5.69
CA THR A 96 -16.77 -8.61 7.07
C THR A 96 -15.44 -8.34 7.75
N GLU A 97 -14.44 -9.22 7.54
CA GLU A 97 -13.10 -9.05 8.07
C GLU A 97 -12.44 -7.78 7.52
N ARG A 98 -12.51 -7.56 6.22
CA ARG A 98 -11.95 -6.35 5.58
C ARG A 98 -12.58 -5.07 6.10
N GLY A 99 -13.91 -5.07 6.30
CA GLY A 99 -14.61 -3.93 6.91
C GLY A 99 -14.07 -3.61 8.30
N SER A 100 -14.03 -4.60 9.19
CA SER A 100 -13.50 -4.43 10.55
C SER A 100 -12.02 -4.04 10.57
N GLN A 101 -11.23 -4.51 9.62
CA GLN A 101 -9.82 -4.14 9.48
C GLN A 101 -9.67 -2.66 9.08
N LEU A 102 -10.48 -2.17 8.13
CA LEU A 102 -10.49 -0.75 7.74
C LEU A 102 -11.01 0.14 8.87
N GLU A 103 -12.06 -0.26 9.58
CA GLU A 103 -12.54 0.47 10.76
C GLU A 103 -11.44 0.60 11.83
N ARG A 104 -10.71 -0.49 12.11
CA ARG A 104 -9.58 -0.49 13.04
C ARG A 104 -8.45 0.43 12.56
N PHE A 105 -8.11 0.40 11.29
CA PHE A 105 -7.11 1.30 10.70
C PHE A 105 -7.53 2.77 10.82
N LEU A 106 -8.75 3.10 10.41
CA LEU A 106 -9.27 4.47 10.45
C LEU A 106 -9.47 5.01 11.88
N GLY A 107 -9.73 4.14 12.84
CA GLY A 107 -9.82 4.46 14.27
C GLY A 107 -8.49 4.47 15.00
N SER A 108 -7.36 4.11 14.35
CA SER A 108 -6.04 4.07 14.99
C SER A 108 -5.49 5.48 15.27
N ASP A 109 -4.66 5.60 16.30
CA ASP A 109 -4.02 6.88 16.67
C ASP A 109 -3.18 7.50 15.53
N PRO A 110 -2.41 6.71 14.76
CA PRO A 110 -1.66 7.27 13.63
C PRO A 110 -2.53 7.90 12.55
N PHE A 111 -3.81 7.51 12.43
CA PHE A 111 -4.74 8.04 11.42
C PHE A 111 -5.72 9.05 12.01
N LYS A 112 -6.30 8.78 13.19
CA LYS A 112 -7.43 9.52 13.79
C LYS A 112 -7.14 11.01 14.01
N GLY A 113 -5.89 11.37 14.35
CA GLY A 113 -5.47 12.76 14.56
C GLY A 113 -5.05 13.52 13.31
N LEU A 114 -5.11 12.90 12.12
CA LEU A 114 -4.63 13.54 10.90
C LEU A 114 -5.65 14.51 10.32
N HIS A 115 -5.21 15.74 10.06
CA HIS A 115 -6.03 16.73 9.39
C HIS A 115 -6.48 16.25 8.01
N ARG A 116 -7.66 16.66 7.53
CA ARG A 116 -8.22 16.22 6.23
C ARG A 116 -7.34 16.57 5.02
N ARG A 117 -6.60 17.68 5.08
CA ARG A 117 -5.66 18.10 4.03
C ARG A 117 -4.29 17.42 4.12
N THR A 118 -4.04 16.57 5.11
CA THR A 118 -2.78 15.84 5.20
C THR A 118 -2.64 14.91 3.99
N PRO A 119 -1.57 15.06 3.17
CA PRO A 119 -1.33 14.20 2.03
C PRO A 119 -1.08 12.76 2.47
N ILE A 120 -1.92 11.84 2.03
CA ILE A 120 -1.81 10.41 2.34
C ILE A 120 -1.94 9.61 1.06
N VAL A 121 -1.04 8.67 0.87
CA VAL A 121 -1.14 7.59 -0.12
C VAL A 121 -1.38 6.28 0.63
N LEU A 122 -2.50 5.64 0.38
CA LEU A 122 -2.83 4.31 0.90
C LEU A 122 -2.83 3.35 -0.28
N ALA A 123 -2.01 2.33 -0.22
CA ALA A 123 -1.87 1.34 -1.28
C ALA A 123 -1.77 -0.08 -0.70
N GLY A 124 -2.14 -1.07 -1.47
CA GLY A 124 -1.94 -2.47 -1.13
C GLY A 124 -2.99 -3.40 -1.70
N ASP A 125 -2.91 -4.65 -1.25
CA ASP A 125 -3.89 -5.69 -1.55
C ASP A 125 -5.08 -5.56 -0.59
N LEU A 126 -6.17 -5.03 -1.11
CA LEU A 126 -7.42 -4.84 -0.36
C LEU A 126 -8.31 -6.09 -0.38
N ASN A 127 -7.97 -7.08 -1.22
CA ASN A 127 -8.83 -8.24 -1.49
C ASN A 127 -10.28 -7.85 -1.85
N ASP A 128 -10.48 -6.65 -2.44
CA ASP A 128 -11.78 -6.05 -2.73
C ASP A 128 -12.30 -6.44 -4.12
N LEU A 129 -12.86 -7.62 -4.22
CA LEU A 129 -13.38 -8.18 -5.48
C LEU A 129 -14.36 -7.26 -6.22
N TRP A 130 -15.08 -6.41 -5.50
CA TRP A 130 -16.20 -5.64 -6.04
C TRP A 130 -15.96 -4.13 -6.01
N GLY A 131 -14.81 -3.68 -5.51
CA GLY A 131 -14.49 -2.25 -5.39
C GLY A 131 -15.34 -1.52 -4.36
N THR A 132 -15.90 -2.22 -3.39
CA THR A 132 -16.87 -1.67 -2.43
C THR A 132 -16.24 -1.01 -1.22
N LEU A 133 -15.01 -1.37 -0.88
CA LEU A 133 -14.34 -0.85 0.31
C LEU A 133 -14.01 0.64 0.20
N GLY A 134 -13.62 1.09 -0.99
CA GLY A 134 -13.37 2.51 -1.25
C GLY A 134 -14.60 3.37 -0.94
N PRO A 135 -15.72 3.20 -1.63
CA PRO A 135 -16.94 3.97 -1.38
C PRO A 135 -17.46 3.86 0.05
N ARG A 136 -17.36 2.69 0.66
CA ARG A 136 -17.95 2.45 1.98
C ARG A 136 -17.12 2.99 3.14
N PHE A 137 -15.79 2.90 3.08
CA PHE A 137 -14.93 3.20 4.23
C PHE A 137 -13.94 4.34 3.98
N LEU A 138 -13.36 4.44 2.79
CA LEU A 138 -12.26 5.36 2.52
C LEU A 138 -12.75 6.72 2.00
N MET A 139 -13.69 6.75 1.07
CA MET A 139 -14.22 8.01 0.53
C MET A 139 -14.92 8.87 1.58
N PRO A 140 -15.69 8.33 2.55
CA PRO A 140 -16.31 9.14 3.60
C PRO A 140 -15.31 9.89 4.49
N VAL A 141 -14.07 9.40 4.58
CA VAL A 141 -13.00 10.06 5.35
C VAL A 141 -12.03 10.86 4.47
N GLY A 142 -12.42 11.15 3.22
CA GLY A 142 -11.75 12.07 2.32
C GLY A 142 -10.72 11.45 1.37
N PHE A 143 -10.64 10.13 1.27
CA PHE A 143 -9.85 9.50 0.22
C PHE A 143 -10.59 9.50 -1.13
N SER A 144 -9.82 9.53 -2.20
CA SER A 144 -10.26 9.21 -3.55
C SER A 144 -9.43 8.07 -4.12
N ARG A 145 -10.01 7.23 -4.97
CA ARG A 145 -9.25 6.21 -5.68
C ARG A 145 -8.35 6.88 -6.72
N ALA A 146 -7.11 6.44 -6.82
CA ALA A 146 -6.14 7.03 -7.74
C ALA A 146 -6.43 6.75 -9.24
N GLY A 147 -7.23 5.75 -9.55
CA GLY A 147 -7.60 5.40 -10.92
C GLY A 147 -8.86 4.54 -10.99
N PRO A 148 -9.18 3.97 -12.14
CA PRO A 148 -10.31 3.07 -12.30
C PRO A 148 -10.12 1.79 -11.46
N LEU A 149 -11.20 1.01 -11.32
CA LEU A 149 -11.14 -0.31 -10.71
C LEU A 149 -10.41 -1.27 -11.65
N THR A 150 -9.10 -1.40 -11.45
CA THR A 150 -8.20 -2.14 -12.35
C THR A 150 -8.03 -3.57 -11.89
N ARG A 151 -8.17 -4.51 -12.80
CA ARG A 151 -7.96 -5.94 -12.55
C ARG A 151 -6.46 -6.23 -12.44
N THR A 152 -6.04 -6.84 -11.34
CA THR A 152 -4.62 -7.11 -11.03
C THR A 152 -4.32 -8.58 -10.81
N PHE A 153 -5.34 -9.40 -10.53
CA PHE A 153 -5.15 -10.83 -10.17
C PHE A 153 -6.03 -11.76 -11.02
N PRO A 154 -5.53 -12.94 -11.42
CA PRO A 154 -4.12 -13.32 -11.42
C PRO A 154 -3.37 -12.61 -12.56
N ALA A 155 -2.07 -12.37 -12.38
CA ALA A 155 -1.29 -11.53 -13.29
C ALA A 155 -1.30 -11.99 -14.76
N TRP A 156 -1.39 -13.30 -15.02
CA TRP A 156 -1.39 -13.87 -16.38
C TRP A 156 -2.72 -13.63 -17.14
N VAL A 157 -3.85 -13.60 -16.41
CA VAL A 157 -5.21 -13.29 -16.93
C VAL A 157 -5.96 -12.49 -15.86
N PRO A 158 -5.79 -11.18 -15.81
CA PRO A 158 -6.36 -10.35 -14.73
C PRO A 158 -7.87 -10.28 -14.81
N ILE A 159 -8.54 -10.86 -13.82
CA ILE A 159 -10.01 -10.89 -13.72
C ILE A 159 -10.54 -10.27 -12.43
N ARG A 160 -9.68 -10.09 -11.40
CA ARG A 160 -10.07 -9.58 -10.07
C ARG A 160 -9.30 -8.31 -9.72
N PRO A 161 -9.98 -7.24 -9.28
CA PRO A 161 -9.35 -5.97 -8.90
C PRO A 161 -8.99 -5.96 -7.41
N LEU A 162 -8.04 -6.80 -6.97
CA LEU A 162 -7.71 -6.99 -5.56
C LEU A 162 -6.91 -5.82 -4.98
N ASP A 163 -6.10 -5.17 -5.81
CA ASP A 163 -5.18 -4.12 -5.40
C ASP A 163 -5.77 -2.72 -5.66
N GLY A 164 -5.36 -1.76 -4.85
CA GLY A 164 -5.82 -0.39 -5.01
C GLY A 164 -4.86 0.63 -4.45
N ILE A 165 -4.90 1.84 -5.05
CA ILE A 165 -4.21 3.02 -4.57
C ILE A 165 -5.28 4.08 -4.31
N PHE A 166 -5.23 4.67 -3.12
CA PHE A 166 -6.10 5.76 -2.69
C PHE A 166 -5.27 6.93 -2.20
N VAL A 167 -5.72 8.12 -2.48
CA VAL A 167 -5.06 9.36 -2.09
C VAL A 167 -5.99 10.24 -1.28
N ARG A 168 -5.43 11.02 -0.35
CA ARG A 168 -6.16 12.03 0.43
C ARG A 168 -5.32 13.30 0.56
N GLY A 169 -5.97 14.41 0.81
CA GLY A 169 -5.32 15.71 0.99
C GLY A 169 -4.91 16.35 -0.34
N ASP A 170 -3.85 17.13 -0.31
CA ASP A 170 -3.41 17.97 -1.44
C ASP A 170 -2.63 17.17 -2.50
N LEU A 171 -3.11 15.98 -2.84
CA LEU A 171 -2.53 15.13 -3.89
C LEU A 171 -3.44 15.06 -5.10
N ARG A 172 -2.89 15.31 -6.27
CA ARG A 172 -3.56 15.16 -7.56
C ARG A 172 -3.02 13.92 -8.29
N VAL A 173 -3.92 13.06 -8.71
CA VAL A 173 -3.55 11.90 -9.54
C VAL A 173 -3.47 12.33 -11.00
N ARG A 174 -2.31 12.09 -11.63
CA ARG A 174 -2.12 12.27 -13.08
C ARG A 174 -2.50 11.00 -13.83
N ARG A 175 -2.04 9.87 -13.34
CA ARG A 175 -2.21 8.57 -13.97
C ARG A 175 -2.20 7.47 -12.91
N CYS A 176 -2.97 6.40 -13.12
CA CYS A 176 -2.89 5.19 -12.30
C CYS A 176 -3.31 3.98 -13.14
N GLU A 177 -2.36 3.13 -13.47
CA GLU A 177 -2.57 1.94 -14.29
C GLU A 177 -1.46 0.90 -14.06
N PRO A 178 -1.67 -0.36 -14.45
CA PRO A 178 -0.59 -1.34 -14.49
C PRO A 178 0.36 -1.01 -15.65
N PRO A 179 1.66 -1.29 -15.50
CA PRO A 179 2.60 -1.19 -16.62
C PRO A 179 2.27 -2.22 -17.70
N LEU A 180 2.51 -1.86 -18.95
CA LEU A 180 2.23 -2.70 -20.13
C LEU A 180 3.23 -3.87 -20.28
N GLU A 181 4.27 -3.90 -19.48
CA GLU A 181 5.39 -4.84 -19.64
C GLU A 181 5.03 -6.26 -19.23
N THR A 182 5.44 -7.21 -20.07
CA THR A 182 5.20 -8.65 -19.88
C THR A 182 5.98 -9.25 -18.71
N VAL A 183 7.09 -8.64 -18.30
CA VAL A 183 7.91 -9.08 -17.17
C VAL A 183 7.13 -9.07 -15.87
N ALA A 184 6.26 -8.09 -15.66
CA ALA A 184 5.41 -7.98 -14.47
C ALA A 184 4.53 -9.22 -14.27
N LYS A 185 4.05 -9.84 -15.36
CA LYS A 185 3.23 -11.05 -15.32
C LYS A 185 3.98 -12.31 -14.85
N ARG A 186 5.30 -12.27 -14.88
CA ARG A 186 6.17 -13.40 -14.48
C ARG A 186 6.75 -13.20 -13.08
N ALA A 187 6.82 -11.96 -12.62
CA ALA A 187 7.44 -11.60 -11.35
C ALA A 187 6.54 -11.85 -10.14
N SER A 188 5.21 -11.80 -10.33
CA SER A 188 4.23 -11.98 -9.25
C SER A 188 2.92 -12.54 -9.79
N ASP A 189 2.11 -13.12 -8.92
CA ASP A 189 0.72 -13.50 -9.20
C ASP A 189 -0.25 -12.30 -9.22
N HIS A 190 0.20 -11.10 -8.80
CA HIS A 190 -0.49 -9.82 -8.98
C HIS A 190 0.24 -8.92 -9.96
N LEU A 191 -0.50 -8.18 -10.79
CA LEU A 191 0.06 -7.07 -11.56
C LEU A 191 0.32 -5.87 -10.63
N PRO A 192 1.47 -5.18 -10.77
CA PRO A 192 1.70 -3.95 -10.03
C PRO A 192 0.76 -2.84 -10.53
N LEU A 193 0.37 -1.95 -9.61
CA LEU A 193 -0.26 -0.68 -9.96
C LEU A 193 0.76 0.45 -9.81
N VAL A 194 0.80 1.34 -10.79
CA VAL A 194 1.67 2.52 -10.79
C VAL A 194 0.79 3.77 -10.81
N ALA A 195 0.98 4.64 -9.82
CA ALA A 195 0.30 5.94 -9.77
C ALA A 195 1.33 7.07 -9.87
N GLU A 196 1.07 8.00 -10.79
CA GLU A 196 1.80 9.27 -10.88
C GLU A 196 0.99 10.33 -10.15
N LEU A 197 1.63 10.96 -9.16
CA LEU A 197 0.99 11.93 -8.27
C LEU A 197 1.71 13.27 -8.33
N ASP A 198 0.92 14.34 -8.31
CA ASP A 198 1.38 15.70 -8.11
C ASP A 198 0.85 16.27 -6.81
N HIS A 199 1.50 17.31 -6.35
CA HIS A 199 0.93 18.20 -5.35
C HIS A 199 -0.10 19.13 -6.02
N ALA A 200 -1.32 19.14 -5.51
CA ALA A 200 -2.29 20.15 -5.92
C ALA A 200 -1.75 21.52 -5.40
N MET A 201 -1.23 22.31 -6.31
CA MET A 201 -0.94 23.71 -6.02
C MET A 201 -2.27 24.38 -5.69
N ASP A 202 -2.35 25.09 -4.57
CA ASP A 202 -3.44 26.05 -4.40
C ASP A 202 -3.40 26.95 -5.64
N GLY A 203 -4.43 26.90 -6.47
CA GLY A 203 -4.56 27.80 -7.62
C GLY A 203 -4.53 29.26 -7.12
N PRO A 204 -4.20 30.20 -8.00
CA PRO A 204 -4.16 31.61 -7.64
C PRO A 204 -5.49 32.09 -7.12
#